data_825f9710ab0bdae235b7098fd759c053
#
_entry.id   825f9710ab0bdae235b7098fd759c053
#
_cell.length_a   1.000
_cell.length_b   1.000
_cell.length_c   1.000
_cell.angle_alpha   90.00
_cell.angle_beta   90.00
_cell.angle_gamma   90.00
#
_symmetry.space_group_name_H-M   'P 1'
#
loop_
_entity.id
_entity.type
_entity.pdbx_description
1 polymer ?
#
loop_
_entity_poly.entity_id
_entity_poly.type
_entity_poly.pdbx_seq_one_letter_code
_entity_poly.pdbx_strand_id
1 'polypeptide(L)'
;MEQEFASRLLESAVSEFAKLPGIGRKTALRLVLHLLKQDEQEAVNFGEAIIKLRREIRYCQVCHNISETEVCPICSNPSRDASTICVVENVKDVMSIENTHQHRGLYHVLGGLISPMDGIGPADIEVDSLEERVKAGGIKEVILALSATMEGDTTNFYLFRRLAPYPDVKITILARGVSVGNEIEYTDELTLGRSILNRTLFSDTFHKE
;
A
#
# COMPACT_ATOMS: atom_id res chain seq x y z
N MET A 1 24.46 28.49 7.75
CA MET A 1 23.88 29.84 7.65
C MET A 1 22.38 29.68 7.78
N GLU A 2 21.82 30.15 8.90
CA GLU A 2 20.38 30.28 9.07
C GLU A 2 19.87 31.33 8.13
N GLN A 3 18.87 31.02 7.35
CA GLN A 3 18.26 31.97 6.43
C GLN A 3 17.33 32.85 7.26
N GLU A 4 17.66 34.15 7.42
CA GLU A 4 16.77 35.10 8.04
C GLU A 4 15.54 35.35 7.16
N PHE A 5 14.35 35.13 7.73
CA PHE A 5 13.10 35.41 7.04
C PHE A 5 12.59 36.82 7.37
N ALA A 6 12.17 37.55 6.34
CA ALA A 6 11.58 38.87 6.49
C ALA A 6 10.24 38.90 7.25
N SER A 7 9.60 37.72 7.47
CA SER A 7 8.32 37.58 8.11
C SER A 7 8.24 36.26 8.90
N ARG A 8 7.76 36.36 10.13
CA ARG A 8 7.47 35.16 10.97
C ARG A 8 6.39 34.26 10.36
N LEU A 9 5.43 34.82 9.64
CA LEU A 9 4.40 34.04 8.95
C LEU A 9 5.01 33.18 7.83
N LEU A 10 5.94 33.78 7.06
CA LEU A 10 6.68 33.06 6.02
C LEU A 10 7.53 31.94 6.63
N GLU A 11 8.24 32.23 7.70
CA GLU A 11 9.07 31.25 8.40
C GLU A 11 8.26 30.08 8.94
N SER A 12 7.12 30.35 9.55
CA SER A 12 6.21 29.31 10.07
C SER A 12 5.72 28.40 8.95
N ALA A 13 5.24 28.96 7.85
CA ALA A 13 4.77 28.18 6.70
C ALA A 13 5.90 27.31 6.10
N VAL A 14 7.10 27.89 5.91
CA VAL A 14 8.26 27.14 5.41
C VAL A 14 8.65 26.00 6.35
N SER A 15 8.57 26.23 7.66
CA SER A 15 8.89 25.21 8.66
C SER A 15 7.89 24.03 8.63
N GLU A 16 6.59 24.30 8.44
CA GLU A 16 5.57 23.23 8.30
C GLU A 16 5.78 22.42 7.02
N PHE A 17 6.01 23.07 5.88
CA PHE A 17 6.31 22.35 4.64
C PHE A 17 7.60 21.51 4.73
N ALA A 18 8.61 22.00 5.46
CA ALA A 18 9.88 21.29 5.62
C ALA A 18 9.79 20.05 6.53
N LYS A 19 8.67 19.85 7.25
CA LYS A 19 8.41 18.61 8.00
C LYS A 19 7.98 17.46 7.09
N LEU A 20 7.56 17.76 5.86
CA LEU A 20 7.13 16.72 4.92
C LEU A 20 8.34 15.91 4.43
N PRO A 21 8.21 14.56 4.33
CA PRO A 21 9.31 13.71 3.87
C PRO A 21 9.80 14.14 2.48
N GLY A 22 11.11 14.25 2.31
CA GLY A 22 11.72 14.67 1.04
C GLY A 22 11.65 16.18 0.74
N ILE A 23 11.05 16.99 1.62
CA ILE A 23 10.96 18.45 1.45
C ILE A 23 12.02 19.14 2.33
N GLY A 24 13.13 19.58 1.72
CA GLY A 24 14.11 20.42 2.39
C GLY A 24 13.66 21.89 2.47
N ARG A 25 14.26 22.69 3.38
CA ARG A 25 13.90 24.12 3.58
C ARG A 25 13.88 24.94 2.29
N LYS A 26 14.81 24.68 1.36
CA LYS A 26 14.86 25.40 0.07
C LYS A 26 13.64 25.10 -0.82
N THR A 27 13.22 23.85 -0.86
CA THR A 27 12.01 23.42 -1.58
C THR A 27 10.77 23.96 -0.89
N ALA A 28 10.69 23.87 0.45
CA ALA A 28 9.60 24.42 1.25
C ALA A 28 9.41 25.92 0.97
N LEU A 29 10.49 26.72 0.98
CA LEU A 29 10.41 28.15 0.66
C LEU A 29 9.85 28.38 -0.74
N ARG A 30 10.30 27.63 -1.74
CA ARG A 30 9.79 27.76 -3.12
C ARG A 30 8.30 27.44 -3.20
N LEU A 31 7.82 26.41 -2.49
CA LEU A 31 6.40 26.05 -2.45
C LEU A 31 5.55 27.13 -1.77
N VAL A 32 5.98 27.62 -0.62
CA VAL A 32 5.30 28.71 0.10
C VAL A 32 5.24 30.00 -0.74
N LEU A 33 6.34 30.39 -1.39
CA LEU A 33 6.36 31.54 -2.27
C LEU A 33 5.48 31.35 -3.51
N HIS A 34 5.29 30.12 -3.96
CA HIS A 34 4.32 29.81 -5.03
C HIS A 34 2.90 30.05 -4.56
N LEU A 35 2.53 29.53 -3.37
CA LEU A 35 1.19 29.76 -2.79
C LEU A 35 0.90 31.25 -2.55
N LEU A 36 1.90 32.05 -2.16
CA LEU A 36 1.74 33.50 -2.00
C LEU A 36 1.47 34.26 -3.32
N LYS A 37 1.73 33.64 -4.48
CA LYS A 37 1.41 34.21 -5.79
C LYS A 37 0.03 33.80 -6.31
N GLN A 38 -0.61 32.82 -5.68
CA GLN A 38 -1.96 32.42 -5.98
C GLN A 38 -2.97 33.36 -5.33
N ASP A 39 -4.21 33.30 -5.77
CA ASP A 39 -5.30 33.99 -5.08
C ASP A 39 -5.47 33.45 -3.66
N GLU A 40 -5.86 34.33 -2.73
CA GLU A 40 -6.09 33.96 -1.33
C GLU A 40 -7.01 32.75 -1.21
N GLN A 41 -8.07 32.69 -2.03
CA GLN A 41 -9.03 31.59 -2.00
C GLN A 41 -8.39 30.24 -2.41
N GLU A 42 -7.43 30.21 -3.33
CA GLU A 42 -6.71 28.98 -3.71
C GLU A 42 -5.84 28.49 -2.55
N ALA A 43 -5.16 29.39 -1.84
CA ALA A 43 -4.36 29.04 -0.67
C ALA A 43 -5.26 28.52 0.48
N VAL A 44 -6.43 29.14 0.69
CA VAL A 44 -7.44 28.66 1.67
C VAL A 44 -7.93 27.27 1.30
N ASN A 45 -8.35 27.07 0.05
CA ASN A 45 -8.84 25.77 -0.42
C ASN A 45 -7.79 24.66 -0.24
N PHE A 46 -6.52 24.96 -0.51
CA PHE A 46 -5.42 24.02 -0.28
C PHE A 46 -5.29 23.65 1.20
N GLY A 47 -5.30 24.62 2.08
CA GLY A 47 -5.23 24.39 3.53
C GLY A 47 -6.43 23.60 4.04
N GLU A 48 -7.65 23.98 3.64
CA GLU A 48 -8.88 23.31 4.03
C GLU A 48 -8.93 21.86 3.53
N ALA A 49 -8.47 21.57 2.32
CA ALA A 49 -8.42 20.21 1.78
C ALA A 49 -7.58 19.28 2.67
N ILE A 50 -6.41 19.75 3.12
CA ILE A 50 -5.53 18.98 4.01
C ILE A 50 -6.18 18.77 5.38
N ILE A 51 -6.76 19.84 5.94
CA ILE A 51 -7.45 19.80 7.24
C ILE A 51 -8.64 18.84 7.18
N LYS A 52 -9.45 18.93 6.13
CA LYS A 52 -10.61 18.08 5.90
C LYS A 52 -10.20 16.63 5.76
N LEU A 53 -9.21 16.34 4.90
CA LEU A 53 -8.66 15.01 4.76
C LEU A 53 -8.27 14.41 6.12
N ARG A 54 -7.49 15.16 6.93
CA ARG A 54 -7.00 14.62 8.22
C ARG A 54 -8.12 14.42 9.26
N ARG A 55 -9.19 15.21 9.19
CA ARG A 55 -10.31 15.14 10.15
C ARG A 55 -11.33 14.08 9.79
N GLU A 56 -11.60 13.88 8.50
CA GLU A 56 -12.73 13.09 8.02
C GLU A 56 -12.30 11.69 7.55
N ILE A 57 -11.03 11.52 7.10
CA ILE A 57 -10.56 10.21 6.68
C ILE A 57 -10.52 9.23 7.86
N ARG A 58 -10.99 8.03 7.61
CA ARG A 58 -11.01 6.91 8.56
C ARG A 58 -10.33 5.70 7.93
N TYR A 59 -10.09 4.69 8.74
CA TYR A 59 -9.72 3.36 8.26
C TYR A 59 -10.94 2.45 8.25
N CYS A 60 -11.12 1.72 7.18
CA CYS A 60 -12.19 0.75 7.04
C CYS A 60 -12.10 -0.31 8.15
N GLN A 61 -13.18 -0.54 8.89
CA GLN A 61 -13.23 -1.51 9.99
C GLN A 61 -13.02 -2.95 9.52
N VAL A 62 -13.19 -3.22 8.21
CA VAL A 62 -13.07 -4.57 7.65
C VAL A 62 -11.68 -4.84 7.05
N CYS A 63 -11.12 -3.89 6.28
CA CYS A 63 -9.90 -4.13 5.50
C CYS A 63 -8.76 -3.17 5.80
N HIS A 64 -8.95 -2.20 6.71
CA HIS A 64 -7.98 -1.18 7.11
C HIS A 64 -7.52 -0.24 5.99
N ASN A 65 -8.18 -0.27 4.81
CA ASN A 65 -7.96 0.74 3.78
C ASN A 65 -8.55 2.09 4.21
N ILE A 66 -8.06 3.19 3.64
CA ILE A 66 -8.64 4.52 3.87
C ILE A 66 -10.08 4.59 3.36
N SER A 67 -10.94 5.30 4.08
CA SER A 67 -12.35 5.43 3.78
C SER A 67 -12.91 6.73 4.37
N GLU A 68 -13.98 7.25 3.77
CA GLU A 68 -14.80 8.32 4.34
C GLU A 68 -15.92 7.77 5.26
N THR A 69 -16.17 6.47 5.19
CA THR A 69 -17.20 5.74 5.94
C THR A 69 -16.58 4.61 6.76
N GLU A 70 -17.35 4.01 7.68
CA GLU A 70 -16.87 2.90 8.51
C GLU A 70 -16.44 1.68 7.69
N VAL A 71 -17.15 1.40 6.58
CA VAL A 71 -16.82 0.34 5.63
C VAL A 71 -16.57 0.98 4.28
N CYS A 72 -15.39 0.73 3.70
CA CYS A 72 -14.97 1.35 2.44
C CYS A 72 -15.81 0.87 1.25
N PRO A 73 -15.82 1.65 0.13
CA PRO A 73 -16.57 1.28 -1.07
C PRO A 73 -16.21 -0.09 -1.66
N ILE A 74 -14.98 -0.58 -1.46
CA ILE A 74 -14.56 -1.90 -1.91
C ILE A 74 -15.24 -3.00 -1.08
N CYS A 75 -15.20 -2.89 0.25
CA CYS A 75 -15.79 -3.89 1.14
C CYS A 75 -17.33 -3.90 1.12
N SER A 76 -17.95 -2.77 0.85
CA SER A 76 -19.42 -2.65 0.75
C SER A 76 -19.98 -2.98 -0.63
N ASN A 77 -19.15 -3.21 -1.64
CA ASN A 77 -19.59 -3.49 -2.99
C ASN A 77 -20.00 -4.96 -3.17
N PRO A 78 -21.28 -5.27 -3.39
CA PRO A 78 -21.77 -6.64 -3.52
C PRO A 78 -21.31 -7.35 -4.80
N SER A 79 -20.75 -6.62 -5.78
CA SER A 79 -20.22 -7.24 -7.01
C SER A 79 -18.79 -7.76 -6.84
N ARG A 80 -18.15 -7.53 -5.67
CA ARG A 80 -16.83 -8.07 -5.36
C ARG A 80 -16.93 -9.52 -4.90
N ASP A 81 -15.92 -10.30 -5.24
CA ASP A 81 -15.78 -11.67 -4.74
C ASP A 81 -15.32 -11.64 -3.27
N ALA A 82 -16.26 -11.84 -2.36
CA ALA A 82 -16.00 -11.87 -0.94
C ALA A 82 -15.21 -13.12 -0.48
N SER A 83 -15.01 -14.12 -1.35
CA SER A 83 -14.26 -15.33 -1.03
C SER A 83 -12.74 -15.17 -1.24
N THR A 84 -12.28 -14.08 -1.84
CA THR A 84 -10.87 -13.82 -2.12
C THR A 84 -10.39 -12.55 -1.43
N ILE A 85 -9.31 -12.65 -0.64
CA ILE A 85 -8.66 -11.51 0.03
C ILE A 85 -7.26 -11.31 -0.55
N CYS A 86 -6.96 -10.11 -1.03
CA CYS A 86 -5.63 -9.67 -1.38
C CYS A 86 -5.01 -8.90 -0.20
N VAL A 87 -3.98 -9.47 0.41
CA VAL A 87 -3.25 -8.88 1.53
C VAL A 87 -2.12 -8.01 1.01
N VAL A 88 -2.11 -6.76 1.41
CA VAL A 88 -1.15 -5.74 0.99
C VAL A 88 -0.51 -5.06 2.20
N GLU A 89 0.65 -4.45 1.99
CA GLU A 89 1.35 -3.72 3.03
C GLU A 89 0.61 -2.42 3.39
N ASN A 90 0.23 -1.63 2.37
CA ASN A 90 -0.27 -0.28 2.58
C ASN A 90 -1.34 0.12 1.54
N VAL A 91 -1.93 1.29 1.74
CA VAL A 91 -3.00 1.84 0.88
C VAL A 91 -2.55 2.07 -0.56
N LYS A 92 -1.26 2.41 -0.81
CA LYS A 92 -0.74 2.64 -2.17
C LYS A 92 -0.78 1.35 -2.98
N ASP A 93 -0.57 0.20 -2.32
CA ASP A 93 -0.62 -1.10 -2.98
C ASP A 93 -2.04 -1.42 -3.42
N VAL A 94 -3.05 -1.10 -2.58
CA VAL A 94 -4.47 -1.21 -2.97
C VAL A 94 -4.73 -0.40 -4.25
N MET A 95 -4.30 0.86 -4.29
CA MET A 95 -4.47 1.73 -5.45
C MET A 95 -3.78 1.17 -6.69
N SER A 96 -2.56 0.64 -6.53
CA SER A 96 -1.79 0.07 -7.63
C SER A 96 -2.46 -1.17 -8.22
N ILE A 97 -2.99 -2.06 -7.38
CA ILE A 97 -3.67 -3.27 -7.82
C ILE A 97 -5.04 -2.92 -8.44
N GLU A 98 -5.82 -2.02 -7.84
CA GLU A 98 -7.10 -1.57 -8.39
C GLU A 98 -6.93 -0.95 -9.79
N ASN A 99 -5.88 -0.19 -10.04
CA ASN A 99 -5.58 0.40 -11.35
C ASN A 99 -5.35 -0.66 -12.45
N THR A 100 -5.02 -1.89 -12.08
CA THR A 100 -4.90 -2.99 -13.06
C THR A 100 -6.26 -3.51 -13.54
N HIS A 101 -7.33 -3.29 -12.77
CA HIS A 101 -8.68 -3.84 -12.99
C HIS A 101 -8.73 -5.38 -13.03
N GLN A 102 -7.68 -6.08 -12.58
CA GLN A 102 -7.61 -7.54 -12.60
C GLN A 102 -8.11 -8.20 -11.32
N HIS A 103 -7.99 -7.50 -10.16
CA HIS A 103 -8.45 -8.05 -8.89
C HIS A 103 -9.93 -7.70 -8.65
N ARG A 104 -10.74 -8.73 -8.45
CA ARG A 104 -12.18 -8.59 -8.18
C ARG A 104 -12.57 -8.95 -6.74
N GLY A 105 -11.60 -9.36 -5.94
CA GLY A 105 -11.80 -9.71 -4.53
C GLY A 105 -11.78 -8.52 -3.58
N LEU A 106 -11.70 -8.81 -2.31
CA LEU A 106 -11.53 -7.85 -1.22
C LEU A 106 -10.05 -7.66 -0.90
N TYR A 107 -9.75 -6.65 -0.09
CA TYR A 107 -8.39 -6.39 0.39
C TYR A 107 -8.27 -6.56 1.90
N HIS A 108 -7.03 -6.64 2.35
CA HIS A 108 -6.64 -6.47 3.73
C HIS A 108 -5.31 -5.74 3.78
N VAL A 109 -5.30 -4.55 4.40
CA VAL A 109 -4.11 -3.68 4.53
C VAL A 109 -3.47 -3.97 5.88
N LEU A 110 -2.23 -4.43 5.88
CA LEU A 110 -1.50 -4.75 7.10
C LEU A 110 -1.02 -3.51 7.88
N GLY A 111 -0.84 -2.38 7.19
CA GLY A 111 -0.29 -1.16 7.78
C GLY A 111 1.23 -1.14 7.90
N GLY A 112 1.92 -2.22 7.52
CA GLY A 112 3.37 -2.35 7.53
C GLY A 112 3.82 -3.78 7.29
N LEU A 113 5.13 -4.03 7.46
CA LEU A 113 5.77 -5.33 7.38
C LEU A 113 6.49 -5.64 8.70
N ILE A 114 6.64 -6.92 9.01
CA ILE A 114 7.48 -7.37 10.13
C ILE A 114 8.94 -7.01 9.80
N SER A 115 9.51 -6.10 10.58
CA SER A 115 10.89 -5.64 10.47
C SER A 115 11.55 -5.59 11.86
N PRO A 116 12.23 -6.66 12.28
CA PRO A 116 12.91 -6.67 13.58
C PRO A 116 13.97 -5.58 13.72
N MET A 117 14.58 -5.17 12.61
CA MET A 117 15.59 -4.10 12.60
C MET A 117 14.98 -2.73 12.94
N ASP A 118 13.73 -2.51 12.54
CA ASP A 118 12.98 -1.28 12.81
C ASP A 118 12.11 -1.41 14.06
N GLY A 119 12.17 -2.55 14.77
CA GLY A 119 11.39 -2.83 15.96
C GLY A 119 9.92 -3.13 15.70
N ILE A 120 9.54 -3.42 14.43
CA ILE A 120 8.16 -3.72 14.04
C ILE A 120 7.91 -5.23 14.15
N GLY A 121 7.04 -5.62 15.07
CA GLY A 121 6.62 -7.00 15.28
C GLY A 121 5.22 -7.29 14.71
N PRO A 122 4.77 -8.55 14.83
CA PRO A 122 3.42 -8.95 14.36
C PRO A 122 2.27 -8.21 15.06
N ALA A 123 2.48 -7.73 16.28
CA ALA A 123 1.47 -6.98 17.04
C ALA A 123 1.31 -5.51 16.57
N ASP A 124 2.25 -5.02 15.77
CA ASP A 124 2.25 -3.66 15.26
C ASP A 124 1.56 -3.54 13.89
N ILE A 125 1.12 -4.67 13.32
CA ILE A 125 0.46 -4.76 12.02
C ILE A 125 -0.86 -5.56 12.12
N GLU A 126 -1.76 -5.38 11.17
CA GLU A 126 -3.13 -5.90 11.19
C GLU A 126 -3.22 -7.39 10.82
N VAL A 127 -2.51 -8.27 11.55
CA VAL A 127 -2.54 -9.72 11.30
C VAL A 127 -3.71 -10.39 11.99
N ASP A 128 -4.02 -10.00 13.23
CA ASP A 128 -5.06 -10.64 14.03
C ASP A 128 -6.44 -10.45 13.37
N SER A 129 -6.73 -9.25 12.87
CA SER A 129 -7.95 -8.95 12.14
C SER A 129 -8.06 -9.71 10.81
N LEU A 130 -6.95 -10.02 10.12
CA LEU A 130 -6.94 -10.92 8.96
C LEU A 130 -7.33 -12.35 9.36
N GLU A 131 -6.73 -12.88 10.43
CA GLU A 131 -7.06 -14.21 10.91
C GLU A 131 -8.52 -14.33 11.33
N GLU A 132 -9.06 -13.32 12.03
CA GLU A 132 -10.49 -13.27 12.41
C GLU A 132 -11.41 -13.33 11.19
N ARG A 133 -11.07 -12.63 10.11
CA ARG A 133 -11.81 -12.68 8.84
C ARG A 133 -11.79 -14.08 8.22
N VAL A 134 -10.63 -14.73 8.22
CA VAL A 134 -10.49 -16.11 7.70
C VAL A 134 -11.26 -17.08 8.58
N LYS A 135 -11.16 -16.96 9.91
CA LYS A 135 -11.86 -17.78 10.90
C LYS A 135 -13.38 -17.64 10.81
N ALA A 136 -13.90 -16.47 10.47
CA ALA A 136 -15.33 -16.24 10.28
C ALA A 136 -15.91 -17.07 9.12
N GLY A 137 -15.07 -17.59 8.23
CA GLY A 137 -15.44 -18.47 7.13
C GLY A 137 -15.81 -17.73 5.85
N GLY A 138 -16.01 -18.49 4.77
CA GLY A 138 -16.35 -17.95 3.45
C GLY A 138 -15.14 -17.57 2.60
N ILE A 139 -13.94 -17.45 3.18
CA ILE A 139 -12.71 -17.17 2.43
C ILE A 139 -12.17 -18.47 1.83
N LYS A 140 -11.91 -18.44 0.52
CA LYS A 140 -11.34 -19.56 -0.25
C LYS A 140 -9.88 -19.30 -0.64
N GLU A 141 -9.52 -18.04 -0.83
CA GLU A 141 -8.17 -17.67 -1.23
C GLU A 141 -7.68 -16.42 -0.50
N VAL A 142 -6.44 -16.47 -0.04
CA VAL A 142 -5.67 -15.32 0.45
C VAL A 142 -4.46 -15.14 -0.45
N ILE A 143 -4.42 -14.01 -1.17
CA ILE A 143 -3.33 -13.63 -2.05
C ILE A 143 -2.37 -12.75 -1.26
N LEU A 144 -1.14 -13.20 -1.03
CA LEU A 144 -0.10 -12.42 -0.37
C LEU A 144 0.59 -11.51 -1.41
N ALA A 145 0.20 -10.25 -1.44
CA ALA A 145 0.68 -9.24 -2.39
C ALA A 145 1.65 -8.24 -1.71
N LEU A 146 2.61 -8.79 -0.95
CA LEU A 146 3.61 -8.00 -0.26
C LEU A 146 4.87 -7.80 -1.13
N SER A 147 5.68 -6.79 -0.77
CA SER A 147 6.93 -6.50 -1.47
C SER A 147 7.88 -7.71 -1.48
N ALA A 148 8.69 -7.84 -2.54
CA ALA A 148 9.67 -8.92 -2.67
C ALA A 148 11.00 -8.60 -1.95
N THR A 149 10.90 -7.99 -0.75
CA THR A 149 12.01 -7.68 0.16
C THR A 149 12.15 -8.77 1.23
N MET A 150 13.20 -8.69 2.04
CA MET A 150 13.40 -9.59 3.17
C MET A 150 12.26 -9.48 4.20
N GLU A 151 11.81 -8.26 4.48
CA GLU A 151 10.69 -7.96 5.38
C GLU A 151 9.37 -8.52 4.82
N GLY A 152 9.15 -8.34 3.51
CA GLY A 152 7.98 -8.89 2.82
C GLY A 152 7.97 -10.42 2.84
N ASP A 153 9.10 -11.07 2.58
CA ASP A 153 9.21 -12.54 2.65
C ASP A 153 9.06 -13.05 4.09
N THR A 154 9.61 -12.34 5.08
CA THR A 154 9.44 -12.66 6.51
C THR A 154 7.96 -12.57 6.89
N THR A 155 7.29 -11.50 6.48
CA THR A 155 5.86 -11.28 6.74
C THR A 155 5.01 -12.34 6.04
N ASN A 156 5.30 -12.66 4.77
CA ASN A 156 4.63 -13.74 4.03
C ASN A 156 4.74 -15.07 4.74
N PHE A 157 5.94 -15.43 5.23
CA PHE A 157 6.15 -16.66 5.98
C PHE A 157 5.38 -16.68 7.30
N TYR A 158 5.36 -15.57 8.02
CA TYR A 158 4.60 -15.43 9.25
C TYR A 158 3.10 -15.61 9.01
N LEU A 159 2.54 -14.93 8.00
CA LEU A 159 1.13 -15.05 7.62
C LEU A 159 0.78 -16.47 7.20
N PHE A 160 1.63 -17.11 6.39
CA PHE A 160 1.46 -18.51 6.00
C PHE A 160 1.37 -19.43 7.22
N ARG A 161 2.26 -19.26 8.20
CA ARG A 161 2.23 -20.03 9.46
C ARG A 161 0.99 -19.74 10.30
N ARG A 162 0.58 -18.49 10.36
CA ARG A 162 -0.60 -18.06 11.13
C ARG A 162 -1.90 -18.60 10.55
N LEU A 163 -1.98 -18.73 9.21
CA LEU A 163 -3.14 -19.24 8.50
C LEU A 163 -3.12 -20.76 8.29
N ALA A 164 -2.06 -21.45 8.66
CA ALA A 164 -1.94 -22.91 8.56
C ALA A 164 -3.08 -23.72 9.22
N PRO A 165 -3.73 -23.25 10.31
CA PRO A 165 -4.89 -23.94 10.89
C PRO A 165 -6.14 -23.97 9.99
N TYR A 166 -6.16 -23.24 8.87
CA TYR A 166 -7.28 -23.14 7.94
C TYR A 166 -6.94 -23.80 6.59
N PRO A 167 -6.88 -25.15 6.51
CA PRO A 167 -6.36 -25.88 5.34
C PRO A 167 -7.23 -25.73 4.08
N ASP A 168 -8.49 -25.34 4.23
CA ASP A 168 -9.41 -25.12 3.12
C ASP A 168 -9.19 -23.76 2.41
N VAL A 169 -8.36 -22.91 2.99
CA VAL A 169 -8.01 -21.61 2.43
C VAL A 169 -6.71 -21.71 1.62
N LYS A 170 -6.82 -21.48 0.32
CA LYS A 170 -5.67 -21.46 -0.56
C LYS A 170 -4.85 -20.18 -0.31
N ILE A 171 -3.57 -20.33 -0.04
CA ILE A 171 -2.65 -19.19 0.11
C ILE A 171 -1.79 -19.10 -1.14
N THR A 172 -1.86 -17.96 -1.81
CA THR A 172 -1.11 -17.67 -3.04
C THR A 172 -0.24 -16.43 -2.86
N ILE A 173 0.72 -16.26 -3.74
CA ILE A 173 1.63 -15.10 -3.78
C ILE A 173 1.64 -14.54 -5.20
N LEU A 174 1.86 -13.24 -5.35
CA LEU A 174 2.03 -12.63 -6.67
C LEU A 174 3.18 -13.31 -7.43
N ALA A 175 2.96 -13.54 -8.71
CA ALA A 175 4.00 -14.09 -9.59
C ALA A 175 5.23 -13.17 -9.59
N ARG A 176 6.40 -13.78 -9.43
CA ARG A 176 7.69 -13.09 -9.45
C ARG A 176 8.43 -13.49 -10.73
N GLY A 177 8.79 -12.50 -11.54
CA GLY A 177 9.43 -12.78 -12.82
C GLY A 177 9.98 -11.54 -13.51
N VAL A 178 10.47 -11.74 -14.74
CA VAL A 178 10.99 -10.67 -15.58
C VAL A 178 9.87 -9.68 -15.93
N SER A 179 10.15 -8.40 -15.83
CA SER A 179 9.19 -7.33 -16.15
C SER A 179 8.87 -7.31 -17.64
N VAL A 180 7.60 -7.12 -17.98
CA VAL A 180 7.15 -6.99 -19.37
C VAL A 180 7.75 -5.73 -19.99
N GLY A 181 8.35 -5.88 -21.19
CA GLY A 181 8.96 -4.77 -21.92
C GLY A 181 10.43 -4.51 -21.58
N ASN A 182 11.01 -5.22 -20.60
CA ASN A 182 12.44 -5.13 -20.32
C ASN A 182 13.25 -6.18 -21.09
N GLU A 183 14.47 -5.82 -21.46
CA GLU A 183 15.45 -6.76 -22.02
C GLU A 183 16.03 -7.63 -20.90
N ILE A 184 16.36 -8.89 -21.21
CA ILE A 184 16.86 -9.87 -20.23
C ILE A 184 18.16 -9.40 -19.57
N GLU A 185 19.01 -8.68 -20.32
CA GLU A 185 20.31 -8.22 -19.83
C GLU A 185 20.20 -7.18 -18.68
N TYR A 186 19.06 -6.47 -18.55
CA TYR A 186 18.81 -5.51 -17.46
C TYR A 186 18.12 -6.14 -16.26
N THR A 187 17.85 -7.44 -16.31
CA THR A 187 17.23 -8.16 -15.18
C THR A 187 18.33 -8.64 -14.25
N ASP A 188 18.15 -8.40 -12.94
CA ASP A 188 19.07 -8.91 -11.93
C ASP A 188 19.12 -10.45 -11.92
N GLU A 189 20.28 -11.01 -11.53
CA GLU A 189 20.53 -12.46 -11.56
C GLU A 189 19.55 -13.26 -10.72
N LEU A 190 19.11 -12.73 -9.58
CA LEU A 190 18.16 -13.40 -8.67
C LEU A 190 16.79 -13.51 -9.31
N THR A 191 16.28 -12.41 -9.87
CA THR A 191 15.00 -12.38 -10.58
C THR A 191 15.01 -13.28 -11.80
N LEU A 192 16.11 -13.25 -12.59
CA LEU A 192 16.25 -14.09 -13.77
C LEU A 192 16.31 -15.58 -13.38
N GLY A 193 17.09 -15.93 -12.35
CA GLY A 193 17.16 -17.30 -11.83
C GLY A 193 15.80 -17.82 -11.36
N ARG A 194 15.04 -17.01 -10.58
CA ARG A 194 13.68 -17.36 -10.16
C ARG A 194 12.72 -17.53 -11.33
N SER A 195 12.81 -16.68 -12.35
CA SER A 195 11.98 -16.78 -13.56
C SER A 195 12.23 -18.08 -14.33
N ILE A 196 13.48 -18.53 -14.41
CA ILE A 196 13.84 -19.81 -15.04
C ILE A 196 13.29 -20.99 -14.23
N LEU A 197 13.39 -20.95 -12.90
CA LEU A 197 12.87 -22.01 -12.03
C LEU A 197 11.34 -22.09 -12.08
N ASN A 198 10.66 -20.96 -12.10
CA ASN A 198 9.20 -20.83 -12.08
C ASN A 198 8.59 -20.65 -13.49
N ARG A 199 9.31 -21.03 -14.55
CA ARG A 199 8.84 -20.92 -15.93
C ARG A 199 7.52 -21.65 -16.13
N THR A 200 6.60 -21.01 -16.85
CA THR A 200 5.30 -21.57 -17.22
C THR A 200 5.32 -22.13 -18.64
N LEU A 201 4.38 -23.01 -18.94
CA LEU A 201 4.20 -23.49 -20.32
C LEU A 201 3.74 -22.32 -21.19
N PHE A 202 4.33 -22.22 -22.40
CA PHE A 202 3.98 -21.15 -23.34
C PHE A 202 2.50 -21.24 -23.76
N SER A 203 1.94 -22.44 -23.88
CA SER A 203 0.52 -22.68 -24.14
C SER A 203 -0.42 -21.99 -23.14
N ASP A 204 0.00 -21.94 -21.85
CA ASP A 204 -0.85 -21.39 -20.78
C ASP A 204 -0.96 -19.86 -20.83
N THR A 205 -0.10 -19.20 -21.64
CA THR A 205 -0.13 -17.75 -21.83
C THR A 205 -1.23 -17.32 -22.80
N PHE A 206 -1.77 -18.22 -23.64
CA PHE A 206 -2.83 -17.94 -24.61
C PHE A 206 -4.25 -18.17 -24.08
N HIS A 207 -4.41 -18.77 -22.91
CA HIS A 207 -5.71 -19.13 -22.33
C HIS A 207 -6.16 -18.21 -21.18
N LYS A 208 -5.49 -17.06 -20.99
CA LYS A 208 -5.78 -16.11 -19.91
C LYS A 208 -6.37 -14.77 -20.38
N GLU A 209 -6.96 -14.75 -21.58
CA GLU A 209 -7.79 -13.63 -22.04
C GLU A 209 -9.24 -13.73 -21.55
#